data_38435cc2da38714fc161335c4566820a
#
_entry.id   38435cc2da38714fc161335c4566820a
#
_cell.length_a   1.000
_cell.length_b   1.000
_cell.length_c   1.000
_cell.angle_alpha   90.00
_cell.angle_beta   90.00
_cell.angle_gamma   90.00
#
_symmetry.space_group_name_H-M   'P 1'
#
loop_
_entity.id
_entity.type
_entity.pdbx_description
1 polymer ?
#
loop_
_entity_poly.entity_id
_entity_poly.type
_entity_poly.pdbx_seq_one_letter_code
_entity_poly.pdbx_strand_id
1 'polypeptide(L)'
;MILPFCAMAQKGKRNSSGNADFIIQESIYQAAVSRYDFEVATSALYQMIALHPERNDLKDSLCITYFKRSLFYQANQLAEEILREQPENIPILEIAASSQEELGDYLESLNRFEYLYTKKKDLYILYKIASLQYYLKRLGECEQSLSRILADSTSVNKTVPISAGDKGQTGQHVPIAAAALNIQGVILLELNKTEEAKKRFEQSLSIMPNFQMAKANLDYLSKTGTKGN
;
A
#
# COMPACT_ATOMS: atom_id res chain seq x y z
N MET A 1 -36.66 -52.62 4.99
CA MET A 1 -36.04 -51.73 6.01
C MET A 1 -34.55 -51.88 5.91
N ILE A 2 -33.94 -51.14 4.94
CA ILE A 2 -32.50 -51.17 4.71
C ILE A 2 -32.09 -49.72 4.47
N LEU A 3 -31.19 -49.23 5.32
CA LEU A 3 -30.33 -48.07 5.24
C LEU A 3 -30.18 -47.42 6.63
N PRO A 4 -29.04 -46.92 7.06
CA PRO A 4 -28.00 -46.18 6.35
C PRO A 4 -26.58 -46.47 6.90
N PHE A 5 -25.80 -47.30 6.23
CA PHE A 5 -24.39 -47.51 6.67
C PHE A 5 -23.36 -46.90 5.70
N CYS A 6 -23.84 -46.41 4.54
CA CYS A 6 -22.94 -45.91 3.49
C CYS A 6 -22.52 -44.43 3.67
N ALA A 7 -23.28 -43.61 4.44
CA ALA A 7 -23.03 -42.16 4.54
C ALA A 7 -21.86 -41.81 5.46
N MET A 8 -21.60 -42.60 6.50
CA MET A 8 -20.52 -42.33 7.46
C MET A 8 -19.12 -42.70 6.89
N ALA A 9 -19.03 -43.75 6.09
CA ALA A 9 -17.76 -44.17 5.49
C ALA A 9 -17.26 -43.21 4.39
N GLN A 10 -18.20 -42.55 3.68
CA GLN A 10 -17.86 -41.51 2.72
C GLN A 10 -17.41 -40.20 3.36
N LYS A 11 -17.93 -39.85 4.53
CA LYS A 11 -17.51 -38.65 5.27
C LYS A 11 -16.11 -38.79 5.84
N GLY A 12 -15.73 -39.97 6.37
CA GLY A 12 -14.39 -40.25 6.87
C GLY A 12 -13.32 -40.32 5.76
N LYS A 13 -13.65 -40.89 4.59
CA LYS A 13 -12.73 -40.89 3.43
C LYS A 13 -12.56 -39.51 2.80
N ARG A 14 -13.64 -38.70 2.72
CA ARG A 14 -13.54 -37.31 2.25
C ARG A 14 -12.64 -36.44 3.15
N ASN A 15 -12.73 -36.58 4.47
CA ASN A 15 -11.90 -35.78 5.39
C ASN A 15 -10.42 -36.18 5.32
N SER A 16 -10.07 -37.44 5.10
CA SER A 16 -8.67 -37.85 4.98
C SER A 16 -8.05 -37.47 3.63
N SER A 17 -8.78 -37.55 2.52
CA SER A 17 -8.30 -37.10 1.23
C SER A 17 -8.22 -35.56 1.17
N GLY A 18 -9.20 -34.84 1.72
CA GLY A 18 -9.18 -33.37 1.78
C GLY A 18 -7.97 -32.81 2.54
N ASN A 19 -7.55 -33.46 3.62
CA ASN A 19 -6.32 -33.10 4.35
C ASN A 19 -5.04 -33.36 3.53
N ALA A 20 -4.99 -34.48 2.79
CA ALA A 20 -3.83 -34.76 1.94
C ALA A 20 -3.74 -33.77 0.78
N ASP A 21 -4.87 -33.47 0.15
CA ASP A 21 -4.94 -32.51 -0.95
C ASP A 21 -4.56 -31.11 -0.46
N PHE A 22 -4.99 -30.70 0.74
CA PHE A 22 -4.60 -29.43 1.34
C PHE A 22 -3.08 -29.32 1.56
N ILE A 23 -2.45 -30.35 2.12
CA ILE A 23 -0.99 -30.38 2.34
C ILE A 23 -0.23 -30.23 1.01
N ILE A 24 -0.71 -30.88 -0.06
CA ILE A 24 -0.11 -30.79 -1.38
C ILE A 24 -0.22 -29.34 -1.88
N GLN A 25 -1.40 -28.73 -1.80
CA GLN A 25 -1.60 -27.34 -2.26
C GLN A 25 -0.81 -26.34 -1.42
N GLU A 26 -0.68 -26.55 -0.11
CA GLU A 26 0.16 -25.73 0.75
C GLU A 26 1.65 -25.82 0.34
N SER A 27 2.14 -27.01 0.03
CA SER A 27 3.51 -27.19 -0.48
C SER A 27 3.72 -26.49 -1.83
N ILE A 28 2.73 -26.56 -2.73
CA ILE A 28 2.76 -25.86 -4.01
C ILE A 28 2.79 -24.35 -3.77
N TYR A 29 1.91 -23.84 -2.90
CA TYR A 29 1.87 -22.44 -2.54
C TYR A 29 3.21 -21.91 -2.03
N GLN A 30 3.80 -22.59 -1.06
CA GLN A 30 5.11 -22.22 -0.49
C GLN A 30 6.23 -22.22 -1.54
N ALA A 31 6.25 -23.25 -2.39
CA ALA A 31 7.21 -23.35 -3.47
C ALA A 31 7.04 -22.25 -4.52
N ALA A 32 5.82 -21.90 -4.86
CA ALA A 32 5.48 -20.84 -5.80
C ALA A 32 5.86 -19.45 -5.25
N VAL A 33 5.49 -19.15 -3.99
CA VAL A 33 5.82 -17.88 -3.35
C VAL A 33 7.33 -17.67 -3.26
N SER A 34 8.10 -18.74 -2.91
CA SER A 34 9.56 -18.64 -2.83
C SER A 34 10.25 -18.34 -4.17
N ARG A 35 9.56 -18.57 -5.27
CA ARG A 35 10.02 -18.33 -6.65
C ARG A 35 9.36 -17.14 -7.31
N TYR A 36 8.53 -16.39 -6.57
CA TYR A 36 7.72 -15.27 -7.11
C TYR A 36 6.75 -15.70 -8.23
N ASP A 37 6.39 -17.00 -8.28
CA ASP A 37 5.36 -17.53 -9.21
C ASP A 37 3.96 -17.32 -8.60
N PHE A 38 3.50 -16.08 -8.70
CA PHE A 38 2.22 -15.69 -8.10
C PHE A 38 1.00 -16.29 -8.80
N GLU A 39 1.10 -16.75 -10.04
CA GLU A 39 -0.01 -17.40 -10.72
C GLU A 39 -0.27 -18.77 -10.12
N VAL A 40 0.78 -19.57 -9.96
CA VAL A 40 0.69 -20.86 -9.29
C VAL A 40 0.29 -20.70 -7.83
N ALA A 41 0.85 -19.69 -7.11
CA ALA A 41 0.48 -19.39 -5.73
C ALA A 41 -1.02 -19.06 -5.60
N THR A 42 -1.56 -18.23 -6.50
CA THR A 42 -2.99 -17.89 -6.53
C THR A 42 -3.85 -19.12 -6.77
N SER A 43 -3.47 -19.98 -7.73
CA SER A 43 -4.20 -21.23 -8.03
C SER A 43 -4.25 -22.17 -6.82
N ALA A 44 -3.12 -22.35 -6.15
CA ALA A 44 -3.03 -23.17 -4.95
C ALA A 44 -3.90 -22.62 -3.81
N LEU A 45 -3.91 -21.29 -3.59
CA LEU A 45 -4.78 -20.64 -2.59
C LEU A 45 -6.26 -20.87 -2.86
N TYR A 46 -6.71 -20.74 -4.11
CA TYR A 46 -8.10 -21.04 -4.47
C TYR A 46 -8.50 -22.48 -4.13
N GLN A 47 -7.62 -23.44 -4.40
CA GLN A 47 -7.89 -24.85 -4.07
C GLN A 47 -7.91 -25.06 -2.55
N MET A 48 -7.00 -24.43 -1.81
CA MET A 48 -6.98 -24.49 -0.34
C MET A 48 -8.26 -23.88 0.26
N ILE A 49 -8.71 -22.73 -0.24
CA ILE A 49 -9.96 -22.07 0.19
C ILE A 49 -11.18 -22.94 -0.13
N ALA A 50 -11.20 -23.60 -1.31
CA ALA A 50 -12.30 -24.50 -1.66
C ALA A 50 -12.36 -25.74 -0.75
N LEU A 51 -11.22 -26.23 -0.27
CA LEU A 51 -11.13 -27.35 0.66
C LEU A 51 -11.51 -26.93 2.09
N HIS A 52 -11.14 -25.71 2.49
CA HIS A 52 -11.31 -25.16 3.83
C HIS A 52 -11.84 -23.70 3.79
N PRO A 53 -13.11 -23.50 3.42
CA PRO A 53 -13.69 -22.16 3.26
C PRO A 53 -13.79 -21.36 4.58
N GLU A 54 -13.70 -22.04 5.73
CA GLU A 54 -13.66 -21.45 7.08
C GLU A 54 -12.30 -20.81 7.44
N ARG A 55 -11.23 -21.08 6.65
CA ARG A 55 -9.88 -20.59 6.87
C ARG A 55 -9.72 -19.16 6.32
N ASN A 56 -10.03 -18.15 7.13
CA ASN A 56 -9.93 -16.75 6.76
C ASN A 56 -8.48 -16.31 6.45
N ASP A 57 -7.49 -16.91 7.09
CA ASP A 57 -6.07 -16.68 6.82
C ASP A 57 -5.64 -17.00 5.38
N LEU A 58 -6.35 -17.91 4.70
CA LEU A 58 -6.13 -18.20 3.28
C LEU A 58 -6.67 -17.06 2.38
N LYS A 59 -7.81 -16.47 2.75
CA LYS A 59 -8.33 -15.29 2.07
C LYS A 59 -7.39 -14.08 2.25
N ASP A 60 -6.86 -13.88 3.46
CA ASP A 60 -5.85 -12.86 3.73
C ASP A 60 -4.62 -13.06 2.83
N SER A 61 -4.12 -14.30 2.72
CA SER A 61 -2.98 -14.64 1.87
C SER A 61 -3.27 -14.37 0.37
N LEU A 62 -4.48 -14.64 -0.08
CA LEU A 62 -4.92 -14.36 -1.45
C LEU A 62 -5.00 -12.85 -1.70
N CYS A 63 -5.55 -12.09 -0.76
CA CYS A 63 -5.63 -10.64 -0.82
C CYS A 63 -4.23 -10.01 -0.92
N ILE A 64 -3.29 -10.44 -0.07
CA ILE A 64 -1.88 -10.04 -0.10
C ILE A 64 -1.24 -10.40 -1.46
N THR A 65 -1.54 -11.57 -2.00
CA THR A 65 -1.00 -12.02 -3.29
C THR A 65 -1.50 -11.15 -4.43
N TYR A 66 -2.78 -10.79 -4.46
CA TYR A 66 -3.32 -9.85 -5.44
C TYR A 66 -2.64 -8.48 -5.35
N PHE A 67 -2.50 -7.95 -4.14
CA PHE A 67 -1.85 -6.67 -3.93
C PHE A 67 -0.39 -6.66 -4.41
N LYS A 68 0.39 -7.70 -4.08
CA LYS A 68 1.78 -7.85 -4.54
C LYS A 68 1.92 -7.95 -6.06
N ARG A 69 0.88 -8.42 -6.75
CA ARG A 69 0.80 -8.48 -8.21
C ARG A 69 0.29 -7.18 -8.84
N SER A 70 0.04 -6.14 -8.06
CA SER A 70 -0.61 -4.90 -8.51
C SER A 70 -2.01 -5.13 -9.10
N LEU A 71 -2.69 -6.20 -8.71
CA LEU A 71 -4.07 -6.49 -9.05
C LEU A 71 -4.99 -5.79 -8.03
N PHE A 72 -4.92 -4.45 -8.03
CA PHE A 72 -5.52 -3.61 -6.98
C PHE A 72 -7.05 -3.73 -6.91
N TYR A 73 -7.71 -3.91 -8.05
CA TYR A 73 -9.15 -4.12 -8.07
C TYR A 73 -9.54 -5.42 -7.33
N GLN A 74 -8.89 -6.54 -7.65
CA GLN A 74 -9.13 -7.82 -7.00
C GLN A 74 -8.74 -7.79 -5.52
N ALA A 75 -7.61 -7.15 -5.20
CA ALA A 75 -7.17 -6.96 -3.81
C ALA A 75 -8.20 -6.18 -3.01
N ASN A 76 -8.72 -5.06 -3.54
CA ASN A 76 -9.73 -4.25 -2.88
C ASN A 76 -11.06 -5.01 -2.68
N GLN A 77 -11.55 -5.71 -3.72
CA GLN A 77 -12.79 -6.50 -3.62
C GLN A 77 -12.70 -7.57 -2.52
N LEU A 78 -11.59 -8.31 -2.48
CA LEU A 78 -11.39 -9.34 -1.47
C LEU A 78 -11.15 -8.74 -0.07
N ALA A 79 -10.45 -7.61 0.01
CA ALA A 79 -10.28 -6.88 1.26
C ALA A 79 -11.62 -6.43 1.86
N GLU A 80 -12.53 -5.90 1.03
CA GLU A 80 -13.89 -5.52 1.46
C GLU A 80 -14.69 -6.73 1.97
N GLU A 81 -14.54 -7.91 1.33
CA GLU A 81 -15.18 -9.14 1.81
C GLU A 81 -14.65 -9.52 3.20
N ILE A 82 -13.33 -9.55 3.37
CA ILE A 82 -12.68 -9.90 4.64
C ILE A 82 -13.06 -8.90 5.73
N LEU A 83 -13.02 -7.60 5.45
CA LEU A 83 -13.28 -6.55 6.43
C LEU A 83 -14.74 -6.49 6.90
N ARG A 84 -15.70 -7.03 6.14
CA ARG A 84 -17.09 -7.20 6.62
C ARG A 84 -17.17 -8.18 7.79
N GLU A 85 -16.34 -9.21 7.81
CA GLU A 85 -16.27 -10.22 8.87
C GLU A 85 -15.25 -9.85 9.95
N GLN A 86 -14.17 -9.18 9.57
CA GLN A 86 -13.02 -8.84 10.41
C GLN A 86 -12.65 -7.34 10.28
N PRO A 87 -13.50 -6.41 10.79
CA PRO A 87 -13.32 -4.97 10.58
C PRO A 87 -12.02 -4.40 11.17
N GLU A 88 -11.40 -5.09 12.12
CA GLU A 88 -10.15 -4.69 12.77
C GLU A 88 -8.91 -5.44 12.21
N ASN A 89 -9.03 -6.12 11.07
CA ASN A 89 -7.88 -6.77 10.42
C ASN A 89 -6.96 -5.70 9.80
N ILE A 90 -6.02 -5.20 10.63
CA ILE A 90 -5.13 -4.09 10.29
C ILE A 90 -4.34 -4.33 8.98
N PRO A 91 -3.72 -5.51 8.73
CA PRO A 91 -3.05 -5.78 7.45
C PRO A 91 -3.97 -5.64 6.24
N ILE A 92 -5.20 -6.12 6.33
CA ILE A 92 -6.15 -6.05 5.22
C ILE A 92 -6.71 -4.62 5.05
N LEU A 93 -6.91 -3.88 6.14
CA LEU A 93 -7.24 -2.45 6.08
C LEU A 93 -6.15 -1.65 5.34
N GLU A 94 -4.89 -1.96 5.58
CA GLU A 94 -3.75 -1.31 4.91
C GLU A 94 -3.73 -1.63 3.40
N ILE A 95 -4.04 -2.88 3.03
CA ILE A 95 -4.18 -3.30 1.63
C ILE A 95 -5.37 -2.60 0.96
N ALA A 96 -6.52 -2.54 1.62
CA ALA A 96 -7.70 -1.86 1.09
C ALA A 96 -7.41 -0.38 0.83
N ALA A 97 -6.84 0.33 1.81
CA ALA A 97 -6.47 1.74 1.69
C ALA A 97 -5.48 1.98 0.53
N SER A 98 -4.43 1.16 0.46
CA SER A 98 -3.42 1.27 -0.61
C SER A 98 -3.98 0.91 -1.97
N SER A 99 -4.85 -0.11 -2.07
CA SER A 99 -5.49 -0.49 -3.33
C SER A 99 -6.43 0.61 -3.84
N GLN A 100 -7.19 1.26 -2.95
CA GLN A 100 -8.05 2.39 -3.29
C GLN A 100 -7.24 3.59 -3.78
N GLU A 101 -6.08 3.88 -3.18
CA GLU A 101 -5.16 4.91 -3.67
C GLU A 101 -4.71 4.63 -5.10
N GLU A 102 -4.28 3.41 -5.40
CA GLU A 102 -3.84 2.99 -6.73
C GLU A 102 -4.98 2.98 -7.77
N LEU A 103 -6.23 2.80 -7.33
CA LEU A 103 -7.43 2.87 -8.16
C LEU A 103 -7.95 4.31 -8.35
N GLY A 104 -7.36 5.30 -7.66
CA GLY A 104 -7.77 6.71 -7.72
C GLY A 104 -8.93 7.07 -6.79
N ASP A 105 -9.36 6.15 -5.92
CA ASP A 105 -10.38 6.41 -4.90
C ASP A 105 -9.74 7.03 -3.66
N TYR A 106 -9.22 8.24 -3.85
CA TYR A 106 -8.40 8.94 -2.86
C TYR A 106 -9.17 9.29 -1.59
N LEU A 107 -10.48 9.52 -1.67
CA LEU A 107 -11.27 9.89 -0.49
C LEU A 107 -11.45 8.70 0.45
N GLU A 108 -11.83 7.53 -0.08
CA GLU A 108 -11.97 6.33 0.73
C GLU A 108 -10.62 5.85 1.26
N SER A 109 -9.57 5.93 0.44
CA SER A 109 -8.20 5.66 0.87
C SER A 109 -7.80 6.55 2.05
N LEU A 110 -8.06 7.88 1.97
CA LEU A 110 -7.77 8.82 3.06
C LEU A 110 -8.51 8.43 4.34
N ASN A 111 -9.82 8.18 4.27
CA ASN A 111 -10.62 7.78 5.43
C ASN A 111 -10.04 6.54 6.12
N ARG A 112 -9.61 5.54 5.34
CA ARG A 112 -8.99 4.32 5.88
C ARG A 112 -7.62 4.57 6.49
N PHE A 113 -6.77 5.36 5.85
CA PHE A 113 -5.47 5.71 6.43
C PHE A 113 -5.60 6.55 7.69
N GLU A 114 -6.56 7.49 7.76
CA GLU A 114 -6.86 8.24 8.98
C GLU A 114 -7.29 7.30 10.11
N TYR A 115 -8.16 6.33 9.83
CA TYR A 115 -8.53 5.29 10.80
C TYR A 115 -7.32 4.46 11.24
N LEU A 116 -6.52 3.95 10.30
CA LEU A 116 -5.28 3.22 10.59
C LEU A 116 -4.32 4.03 11.47
N TYR A 117 -4.21 5.34 11.22
CA TYR A 117 -3.38 6.22 12.03
C TYR A 117 -3.87 6.35 13.47
N THR A 118 -5.16 6.22 13.74
CA THR A 118 -5.68 6.16 15.12
C THR A 118 -5.15 4.94 15.88
N LYS A 119 -4.90 3.83 15.17
CA LYS A 119 -4.43 2.55 15.74
C LYS A 119 -2.91 2.47 15.88
N LYS A 120 -2.16 2.91 14.87
CA LYS A 120 -0.70 2.69 14.80
C LYS A 120 0.17 3.91 15.07
N LYS A 121 -0.30 5.14 14.85
CA LYS A 121 0.51 6.38 14.93
C LYS A 121 1.84 6.29 14.17
N ASP A 122 1.85 5.61 13.03
CA ASP A 122 3.05 5.39 12.23
C ASP A 122 3.30 6.54 11.24
N LEU A 123 4.56 6.92 11.05
CA LEU A 123 4.95 8.02 10.14
C LEU A 123 4.69 7.70 8.67
N TYR A 124 4.78 6.44 8.26
CA TYR A 124 4.42 6.04 6.90
C TYR A 124 2.94 6.31 6.63
N ILE A 125 2.07 5.92 7.57
CA ILE A 125 0.63 6.17 7.47
C ILE A 125 0.35 7.68 7.43
N LEU A 126 1.02 8.47 8.28
CA LEU A 126 0.86 9.93 8.29
C LEU A 126 1.32 10.57 6.98
N TYR A 127 2.39 10.05 6.37
CA TYR A 127 2.84 10.47 5.04
C TYR A 127 1.79 10.15 3.95
N LYS A 128 1.19 8.95 3.97
CA LYS A 128 0.10 8.58 3.05
C LYS A 128 -1.10 9.51 3.20
N ILE A 129 -1.48 9.85 4.44
CA ILE A 129 -2.53 10.84 4.72
C ILE A 129 -2.17 12.20 4.11
N ALA A 130 -0.97 12.72 4.36
CA ALA A 130 -0.53 14.01 3.82
C ALA A 130 -0.54 14.01 2.27
N SER A 131 -0.07 12.94 1.65
CA SER A 131 -0.07 12.78 0.20
C SER A 131 -1.49 12.79 -0.37
N LEU A 132 -2.42 12.04 0.23
CA LEU A 132 -3.82 11.99 -0.19
C LEU A 132 -4.55 13.33 0.03
N GLN A 133 -4.28 14.01 1.15
CA GLN A 133 -4.79 15.36 1.41
C GLN A 133 -4.31 16.36 0.35
N TYR A 134 -3.05 16.24 -0.11
CA TYR A 134 -2.54 17.03 -1.23
C TYR A 134 -3.29 16.72 -2.54
N TYR A 135 -3.47 15.44 -2.91
CA TYR A 135 -4.23 15.06 -4.12
C TYR A 135 -5.68 15.55 -4.09
N LEU A 136 -6.31 15.51 -2.92
CA LEU A 136 -7.68 16.01 -2.71
C LEU A 136 -7.76 17.54 -2.56
N LYS A 137 -6.64 18.28 -2.72
CA LYS A 137 -6.54 19.73 -2.55
C LYS A 137 -6.95 20.22 -1.15
N ARG A 138 -6.87 19.37 -0.13
CA ARG A 138 -7.07 19.70 1.28
C ARG A 138 -5.79 20.28 1.87
N LEU A 139 -5.28 21.39 1.27
CA LEU A 139 -3.92 21.88 1.50
C LEU A 139 -3.65 22.28 2.97
N GLY A 140 -4.64 22.83 3.67
CA GLY A 140 -4.49 23.18 5.09
C GLY A 140 -4.25 21.97 6.00
N GLU A 141 -4.94 20.86 5.76
CA GLU A 141 -4.77 19.62 6.49
C GLU A 141 -3.47 18.93 6.11
N CYS A 142 -3.13 18.95 4.82
CA CYS A 142 -1.87 18.44 4.31
C CYS A 142 -0.68 19.14 5.02
N GLU A 143 -0.69 20.47 5.11
CA GLU A 143 0.39 21.22 5.79
C GLU A 143 0.49 20.86 7.28
N GLN A 144 -0.63 20.65 7.96
CA GLN A 144 -0.63 20.16 9.35
C GLN A 144 0.00 18.77 9.47
N SER A 145 -0.34 17.85 8.57
CA SER A 145 0.22 16.50 8.54
C SER A 145 1.72 16.52 8.23
N LEU A 146 2.16 17.32 7.25
CA LEU A 146 3.58 17.50 6.92
C LEU A 146 4.36 18.13 8.06
N SER A 147 3.80 19.13 8.73
CA SER A 147 4.43 19.75 9.91
C SER A 147 4.64 18.76 11.05
N ARG A 148 3.67 17.86 11.29
CA ARG A 148 3.80 16.78 12.29
C ARG A 148 4.89 15.77 11.91
N ILE A 149 5.00 15.41 10.62
CA ILE A 149 6.08 14.55 10.12
C ILE A 149 7.44 15.20 10.38
N LEU A 150 7.60 16.48 10.04
CA LEU A 150 8.87 17.21 10.18
C LEU A 150 9.26 17.48 11.63
N ALA A 151 8.30 17.55 12.55
CA ALA A 151 8.54 17.67 13.98
C ALA A 151 9.03 16.36 14.62
N ASP A 152 8.81 15.20 13.98
CA ASP A 152 9.31 13.91 14.47
C ASP A 152 10.73 13.65 13.97
N SER A 153 11.68 13.64 14.90
CA SER A 153 13.11 13.46 14.59
C SER A 153 13.44 12.11 13.91
N THR A 154 12.57 11.11 14.03
CA THR A 154 12.76 9.81 13.38
C THR A 154 12.39 9.81 11.88
N SER A 155 11.73 10.87 11.40
CA SER A 155 11.30 11.02 10.01
C SER A 155 12.45 11.04 8.98
N VAL A 156 13.66 11.40 9.42
CA VAL A 156 14.87 11.36 8.57
C VAL A 156 15.43 9.95 8.38
N ASN A 157 15.08 9.01 9.25
CA ASN A 157 15.58 7.63 9.24
C ASN A 157 14.56 6.62 8.69
N LYS A 158 13.26 6.97 8.69
CA LYS A 158 12.20 6.15 8.11
C LYS A 158 12.02 6.53 6.64
N THR A 159 11.79 5.54 5.79
CA THR A 159 11.67 5.75 4.34
C THR A 159 10.31 5.34 3.80
N VAL A 160 9.93 5.97 2.68
CA VAL A 160 8.79 5.58 1.84
C VAL A 160 9.27 5.26 0.43
N PRO A 161 8.67 4.26 -0.25
CA PRO A 161 8.92 4.06 -1.66
C PRO A 161 8.23 5.17 -2.48
N ILE A 162 8.98 5.84 -3.34
CA ILE A 162 8.46 6.85 -4.25
C ILE A 162 8.88 6.46 -5.66
N SER A 163 7.90 6.28 -6.55
CA SER A 163 8.14 6.03 -7.97
C SER A 163 8.32 7.35 -8.72
N ALA A 164 9.36 7.45 -9.53
CA ALA A 164 9.58 8.60 -10.39
C ALA A 164 8.81 8.44 -11.71
N GLY A 165 7.48 8.57 -11.66
CA GLY A 165 6.57 8.87 -12.77
C GLY A 165 6.54 8.01 -14.04
N ASP A 166 7.59 7.38 -14.49
CA ASP A 166 7.62 6.59 -15.73
C ASP A 166 7.65 5.08 -15.45
N LYS A 167 6.79 4.34 -16.17
CA LYS A 167 6.80 2.87 -16.17
C LYS A 167 8.19 2.36 -16.53
N GLY A 168 8.92 1.85 -15.54
CA GLY A 168 10.24 1.25 -15.72
C GLY A 168 11.37 1.89 -14.92
N GLN A 169 11.17 2.99 -14.23
CA GLN A 169 12.16 3.53 -13.29
C GLN A 169 12.00 2.83 -11.93
N THR A 170 13.12 2.35 -11.39
CA THR A 170 13.17 1.79 -10.03
C THR A 170 12.80 2.88 -9.03
N GLY A 171 11.75 2.65 -8.24
CA GLY A 171 11.36 3.55 -7.17
C GLY A 171 12.51 3.81 -6.20
N GLN A 172 12.58 5.03 -5.66
CA GLN A 172 13.55 5.40 -4.62
C GLN A 172 12.93 5.18 -3.25
N HIS A 173 13.71 4.62 -2.30
CA HIS A 173 13.38 4.68 -0.89
C HIS A 173 13.84 6.03 -0.33
N VAL A 174 12.88 6.92 -0.10
CA VAL A 174 13.12 8.32 0.29
C VAL A 174 12.84 8.51 1.77
N PRO A 175 13.72 9.17 2.54
CA PRO A 175 13.42 9.58 3.92
C PRO A 175 12.10 10.35 3.96
N ILE A 176 11.22 10.00 4.91
CA ILE A 176 9.87 10.61 5.01
C ILE A 176 9.96 12.12 5.14
N ALA A 177 10.95 12.63 5.89
CA ALA A 177 11.21 14.08 6.00
C ALA A 177 11.55 14.72 4.65
N ALA A 178 12.37 14.07 3.81
CA ALA A 178 12.72 14.60 2.50
C ALA A 178 11.50 14.61 1.57
N ALA A 179 10.68 13.55 1.61
CA ALA A 179 9.44 13.47 0.85
C ALA A 179 8.42 14.55 1.30
N ALA A 180 8.29 14.77 2.61
CA ALA A 180 7.42 15.80 3.19
C ALA A 180 7.85 17.21 2.76
N LEU A 181 9.14 17.53 2.82
CA LEU A 181 9.68 18.81 2.34
C LEU A 181 9.45 19.02 0.85
N ASN A 182 9.54 17.95 0.06
CA ASN A 182 9.24 18.04 -1.37
C ASN A 182 7.76 18.37 -1.62
N ILE A 183 6.82 17.75 -0.89
CA ILE A 183 5.39 18.08 -1.00
C ILE A 183 5.14 19.54 -0.59
N GLN A 184 5.75 20.02 0.53
CA GLN A 184 5.66 21.43 0.92
C GLN A 184 6.17 22.37 -0.18
N GLY A 185 7.28 22.02 -0.81
CA GLY A 185 7.82 22.78 -1.95
C GLY A 185 6.84 22.85 -3.12
N VAL A 186 6.17 21.74 -3.45
CA VAL A 186 5.17 21.71 -4.53
C VAL A 186 3.95 22.57 -4.18
N ILE A 187 3.45 22.49 -2.95
CA ILE A 187 2.34 23.34 -2.48
C ILE A 187 2.71 24.84 -2.60
N LEU A 188 3.91 25.21 -2.15
CA LEU A 188 4.39 26.59 -2.24
C LEU A 188 4.51 27.07 -3.69
N LEU A 189 4.93 26.19 -4.58
CA LEU A 189 5.01 26.48 -6.02
C LEU A 189 3.61 26.73 -6.62
N GLU A 190 2.60 25.91 -6.28
CA GLU A 190 1.21 26.13 -6.68
C GLU A 190 0.66 27.46 -6.14
N LEU A 191 1.16 27.92 -5.00
CA LEU A 191 0.81 29.23 -4.41
C LEU A 191 1.65 30.40 -4.97
N ASN A 192 2.46 30.18 -6.01
CA ASN A 192 3.37 31.16 -6.61
C ASN A 192 4.46 31.69 -5.64
N LYS A 193 4.79 30.96 -4.59
CA LYS A 193 5.82 31.29 -3.62
C LYS A 193 7.15 30.62 -4.00
N THR A 194 7.70 31.03 -5.15
CA THR A 194 8.83 30.38 -5.81
C THR A 194 10.08 30.26 -4.95
N GLU A 195 10.46 31.34 -4.24
CA GLU A 195 11.66 31.33 -3.40
C GLU A 195 11.52 30.43 -2.16
N GLU A 196 10.32 30.40 -1.58
CA GLU A 196 10.02 29.50 -0.46
C GLU A 196 10.01 28.03 -0.93
N ALA A 197 9.42 27.77 -2.09
CA ALA A 197 9.42 26.45 -2.74
C ALA A 197 10.84 25.93 -2.97
N LYS A 198 11.71 26.79 -3.54
CA LYS A 198 13.12 26.47 -3.78
C LYS A 198 13.81 26.06 -2.48
N LYS A 199 13.65 26.81 -1.41
CA LYS A 199 14.24 26.48 -0.09
C LYS A 199 13.78 25.10 0.40
N ARG A 200 12.49 24.72 0.21
CA ARG A 200 11.99 23.41 0.61
C ARG A 200 12.61 22.28 -0.20
N PHE A 201 12.76 22.45 -1.51
CA PHE A 201 13.45 21.45 -2.34
C PHE A 201 14.93 21.32 -1.97
N GLU A 202 15.63 22.41 -1.70
CA GLU A 202 17.01 22.39 -1.23
C GLU A 202 17.15 21.69 0.13
N GLN A 203 16.23 21.94 1.08
CA GLN A 203 16.15 21.22 2.35
C GLN A 203 15.91 19.72 2.14
N SER A 204 15.01 19.36 1.23
CA SER A 204 14.78 17.97 0.86
C SER A 204 16.06 17.30 0.34
N LEU A 205 16.80 17.97 -0.53
CA LEU A 205 18.08 17.48 -1.06
C LEU A 205 19.21 17.47 -0.06
N SER A 206 19.16 18.29 0.98
CA SER A 206 20.13 18.22 2.07
C SER A 206 20.01 16.92 2.88
N ILE A 207 18.79 16.36 2.95
CA ILE A 207 18.52 15.05 3.58
C ILE A 207 18.86 13.91 2.62
N MET A 208 18.45 14.02 1.36
CA MET A 208 18.70 13.00 0.32
C MET A 208 19.20 13.64 -0.98
N PRO A 209 20.51 13.79 -1.15
CA PRO A 209 21.10 14.48 -2.32
C PRO A 209 20.73 13.89 -3.69
N ASN A 210 20.35 12.63 -3.76
CA ASN A 210 19.94 11.95 -5.00
C ASN A 210 18.41 11.78 -5.16
N PHE A 211 17.61 12.51 -4.40
CA PHE A 211 16.15 12.47 -4.55
C PHE A 211 15.71 13.10 -5.87
N GLN A 212 15.27 12.25 -6.81
CA GLN A 212 15.00 12.64 -8.18
C GLN A 212 13.89 13.67 -8.32
N MET A 213 12.78 13.51 -7.58
CA MET A 213 11.66 14.46 -7.65
C MET A 213 12.05 15.87 -7.17
N ALA A 214 12.79 15.98 -6.08
CA ALA A 214 13.23 17.28 -5.59
C ALA A 214 14.22 17.95 -6.55
N LYS A 215 15.11 17.18 -7.19
CA LYS A 215 15.98 17.68 -8.28
C LYS A 215 15.18 18.19 -9.46
N ALA A 216 14.22 17.38 -9.95
CA ALA A 216 13.38 17.77 -11.09
C ALA A 216 12.60 19.05 -10.81
N ASN A 217 12.10 19.22 -9.58
CA ASN A 217 11.39 20.44 -9.17
C ASN A 217 12.32 21.67 -9.16
N LEU A 218 13.57 21.55 -8.69
CA LEU A 218 14.56 22.65 -8.77
C LEU A 218 14.94 22.97 -10.20
N ASP A 219 15.15 21.98 -11.05
CA ASP A 219 15.44 22.16 -12.47
C ASP A 219 14.29 22.87 -13.19
N TYR A 220 13.05 22.54 -12.85
CA TYR A 220 11.86 23.22 -13.36
C TYR A 220 11.89 24.72 -12.98
N LEU A 221 12.16 25.05 -11.72
CA LEU A 221 12.25 26.43 -11.23
C LEU A 221 13.35 27.23 -11.96
N SER A 222 14.52 26.61 -12.18
CA SER A 222 15.64 27.26 -12.86
C SER A 222 15.29 27.62 -14.32
N LYS A 223 14.55 26.75 -15.01
CA LYS A 223 14.13 26.97 -16.42
C LYS A 223 13.01 28.00 -16.56
N THR A 224 12.14 28.11 -15.56
CA THR A 224 11.03 29.06 -15.58
C THR A 224 11.47 30.47 -15.16
N GLY A 225 12.40 30.57 -14.20
CA GLY A 225 12.98 31.84 -13.74
C GLY A 225 13.82 32.58 -14.78
N THR A 226 14.39 31.87 -15.76
CA THR A 226 15.19 32.46 -16.87
C THR A 226 14.35 33.00 -18.03
N LYS A 227 13.04 32.75 -18.07
CA LYS A 227 12.15 33.26 -19.13
C LYS A 227 11.42 34.57 -18.77
N GLY A 228 11.69 35.14 -17.61
CA GLY A 228 11.04 36.34 -17.07
C GLY A 228 11.92 37.60 -17.03
N ASN A 229 13.09 37.59 -17.69
CA ASN A 229 13.96 38.79 -17.87
C ASN A 229 14.05 39.20 -19.32
#